data_72e2260e474421ff675bfc08d868ce65
#
_entry.id   72e2260e474421ff675bfc08d868ce65
#
_cell.length_a   1.000
_cell.length_b   1.000
_cell.length_c   1.000
_cell.angle_alpha   90.00
_cell.angle_beta   90.00
_cell.angle_gamma   90.00
#
_symmetry.space_group_name_H-M   'P 1'
#
loop_
_entity.id
_entity.type
_entity.pdbx_description
1 polymer ?
#
loop_
_entity_poly.entity_id
_entity_poly.type
_entity_poly.pdbx_seq_one_letter_code
_entity_poly.pdbx_strand_id
1 'polypeptide(L)'
;MHLGLSMLFCLNKPFNTLVKYLSKINLNVEHVEIVDEGAHTLNSRRVNVLKEIFREKGLSLSVHAPFANINIASPSPTIRHASLKRLKQSIMFSAQLNPECWVFHPGLQNSAGGSRSLCWKLNLRGVKELLKSARKFGVNIAIENAPDPFPFLLKSINDFRRFYEELGECAYGLGLTFDVGHANINEQIDDFLENFSDKIVHVHVHDNFGENDSHLGIGYGNINWRRFLNMLKKINYEGALVIESVRNVEESIRRLKNLLES
;
A
#
# COMPACT_ATOMS: atom_id res chain seq x y z
N MET A 1 7.52 7.49 14.34
CA MET A 1 7.38 6.24 13.53
C MET A 1 7.05 5.10 14.46
N HIS A 2 6.17 4.20 14.07
CA HIS A 2 5.77 3.01 14.83
C HIS A 2 5.72 1.78 13.92
N LEU A 3 5.80 0.58 14.51
CA LEU A 3 5.86 -0.66 13.75
C LEU A 3 4.48 -1.11 13.31
N GLY A 4 4.35 -1.41 12.02
CA GLY A 4 3.19 -2.04 11.40
C GLY A 4 3.52 -3.41 10.80
N LEU A 5 2.50 -4.22 10.60
CA LEU A 5 2.60 -5.52 9.97
C LEU A 5 1.48 -5.71 8.95
N SER A 6 1.84 -5.95 7.70
CA SER A 6 0.89 -6.37 6.67
C SER A 6 0.54 -7.85 6.81
N MET A 7 -0.74 -8.16 6.65
CA MET A 7 -1.22 -9.55 6.64
C MET A 7 -1.00 -10.24 5.28
N LEU A 8 -0.16 -9.69 4.41
CA LEU A 8 0.19 -10.23 3.10
C LEU A 8 0.77 -11.65 3.22
N PHE A 9 1.62 -11.92 4.18
CA PHE A 9 2.26 -13.24 4.39
C PHE A 9 1.26 -14.38 4.63
N CYS A 10 0.03 -14.08 5.02
CA CYS A 10 -1.01 -15.08 5.26
C CYS A 10 -2.16 -15.04 4.23
N LEU A 11 -2.02 -14.27 3.15
CA LEU A 11 -3.06 -14.05 2.16
C LEU A 11 -3.61 -15.35 1.53
N ASN A 12 -2.74 -16.34 1.35
CA ASN A 12 -3.11 -17.65 0.81
C ASN A 12 -3.77 -18.60 1.84
N LYS A 13 -4.01 -18.13 3.06
CA LYS A 13 -4.65 -18.92 4.12
C LYS A 13 -6.12 -18.52 4.26
N PRO A 14 -6.97 -19.41 4.80
CA PRO A 14 -8.35 -19.05 5.10
C PRO A 14 -8.46 -17.84 6.05
N PHE A 15 -9.54 -17.08 5.94
CA PHE A 15 -9.79 -15.91 6.81
C PHE A 15 -9.73 -16.24 8.31
N ASN A 16 -10.17 -17.44 8.73
CA ASN A 16 -10.04 -17.86 10.12
C ASN A 16 -8.61 -18.00 10.60
N THR A 17 -7.63 -18.21 9.70
CA THR A 17 -6.21 -18.21 10.06
C THR A 17 -5.72 -16.79 10.33
N LEU A 18 -6.12 -15.82 9.52
CA LEU A 18 -5.90 -14.40 9.79
C LEU A 18 -6.46 -14.01 11.16
N VAL A 19 -7.72 -14.34 11.44
CA VAL A 19 -8.38 -14.06 12.73
C VAL A 19 -7.59 -14.65 13.90
N LYS A 20 -7.19 -15.93 13.81
CA LYS A 20 -6.39 -16.58 14.85
C LYS A 20 -5.04 -15.91 15.05
N TYR A 21 -4.40 -15.46 13.98
CA TYR A 21 -3.13 -14.74 14.07
C TYR A 21 -3.31 -13.39 14.78
N LEU A 22 -4.26 -12.58 14.34
CA LEU A 22 -4.55 -11.29 14.94
C LEU A 22 -4.94 -11.41 16.42
N SER A 23 -5.75 -12.41 16.78
CA SER A 23 -6.14 -12.62 18.18
C SER A 23 -4.95 -12.99 19.09
N LYS A 24 -3.93 -13.63 18.52
CA LYS A 24 -2.72 -14.07 19.24
C LYS A 24 -1.55 -13.11 19.09
N ILE A 25 -1.68 -12.09 18.24
CA ILE A 25 -0.60 -11.15 17.99
C ILE A 25 -0.18 -10.51 19.32
N ASN A 26 1.03 -10.79 19.72
CA ASN A 26 1.70 -10.25 20.90
C ASN A 26 3.07 -9.68 20.51
N LEU A 27 3.21 -9.39 19.23
CA LEU A 27 4.37 -8.73 18.67
C LEU A 27 4.26 -7.25 19.04
N ASN A 28 5.38 -6.62 19.31
CA ASN A 28 5.44 -5.18 19.61
C ASN A 28 5.14 -4.36 18.35
N VAL A 29 4.02 -4.64 17.69
CA VAL A 29 3.48 -3.86 16.57
C VAL A 29 2.26 -3.08 17.04
N GLU A 30 2.15 -1.86 16.58
CA GLU A 30 1.09 -0.93 16.97
C GLU A 30 0.07 -0.76 15.85
N HIS A 31 0.43 -1.19 14.65
CA HIS A 31 -0.36 -1.06 13.43
C HIS A 31 -0.44 -2.38 12.65
N VAL A 32 -1.58 -2.66 12.06
CA VAL A 32 -1.78 -3.82 11.18
C VAL A 32 -2.40 -3.39 9.87
N GLU A 33 -1.87 -3.91 8.77
CA GLU A 33 -2.50 -3.74 7.47
C GLU A 33 -3.26 -4.99 7.06
N ILE A 34 -4.57 -4.83 6.79
CA ILE A 34 -5.43 -5.89 6.23
C ILE A 34 -5.39 -5.83 4.72
N VAL A 35 -5.17 -6.97 4.07
CA VAL A 35 -5.19 -7.07 2.61
C VAL A 35 -6.56 -7.56 2.16
N ASP A 36 -7.31 -6.70 1.45
CA ASP A 36 -8.68 -7.00 0.96
C ASP A 36 -8.66 -7.80 -0.33
N GLU A 37 -8.06 -9.00 -0.30
CA GLU A 37 -7.88 -9.84 -1.47
C GLU A 37 -8.25 -11.30 -1.21
N GLY A 38 -8.69 -12.03 -2.23
CA GLY A 38 -8.87 -13.47 -2.22
C GLY A 38 -9.73 -13.98 -1.05
N ALA A 39 -9.17 -14.89 -0.27
CA ALA A 39 -9.83 -15.47 0.90
C ALA A 39 -10.08 -14.42 2.02
N HIS A 40 -9.43 -13.27 1.97
CA HIS A 40 -9.58 -12.17 2.94
C HIS A 40 -10.49 -11.05 2.45
N THR A 41 -11.07 -11.15 1.25
CA THR A 41 -12.01 -10.16 0.69
C THR A 41 -13.00 -9.64 1.72
N LEU A 42 -13.05 -8.33 1.92
CA LEU A 42 -13.93 -7.69 2.90
C LEU A 42 -15.40 -7.84 2.52
N ASN A 43 -16.21 -8.11 3.51
CA ASN A 43 -17.66 -8.11 3.48
C ASN A 43 -18.20 -7.79 4.89
N SER A 44 -19.50 -7.57 5.02
CA SER A 44 -20.10 -7.16 6.31
C SER A 44 -19.76 -8.09 7.47
N ARG A 45 -19.76 -9.42 7.26
CA ARG A 45 -19.42 -10.39 8.32
C ARG A 45 -17.97 -10.27 8.76
N ARG A 46 -17.03 -10.20 7.82
CA ARG A 46 -15.59 -10.11 8.10
C ARG A 46 -15.23 -8.77 8.74
N VAL A 47 -15.84 -7.69 8.27
CA VAL A 47 -15.69 -6.36 8.87
C VAL A 47 -16.10 -6.37 10.34
N ASN A 48 -17.24 -6.98 10.69
CA ASN A 48 -17.67 -7.06 12.09
C ASN A 48 -16.66 -7.84 12.96
N VAL A 49 -16.15 -8.96 12.46
CA VAL A 49 -15.12 -9.74 13.18
C VAL A 49 -13.84 -8.92 13.38
N LEU A 50 -13.38 -8.23 12.33
CA LEU A 50 -12.18 -7.39 12.42
C LEU A 50 -12.37 -6.22 13.39
N LYS A 51 -13.51 -5.55 13.36
CA LYS A 51 -13.85 -4.47 14.31
C LYS A 51 -13.65 -4.88 15.76
N GLU A 52 -14.19 -6.05 16.13
CA GLU A 52 -14.06 -6.56 17.50
C GLU A 52 -12.59 -6.77 17.87
N ILE A 53 -11.82 -7.42 16.99
CA ILE A 53 -10.40 -7.70 17.23
C ILE A 53 -9.59 -6.41 17.39
N PHE A 54 -9.75 -5.44 16.48
CA PHE A 54 -9.01 -4.18 16.54
C PHE A 54 -9.37 -3.35 17.77
N ARG A 55 -10.66 -3.34 18.14
CA ARG A 55 -11.12 -2.69 19.38
C ARG A 55 -10.50 -3.33 20.62
N GLU A 56 -10.50 -4.66 20.71
CA GLU A 56 -9.94 -5.40 21.86
C GLU A 56 -8.42 -5.24 21.99
N LYS A 57 -7.72 -5.18 20.86
CA LYS A 57 -6.25 -5.08 20.83
C LYS A 57 -5.73 -3.66 20.92
N GLY A 58 -6.54 -2.65 20.67
CA GLY A 58 -6.10 -1.26 20.60
C GLY A 58 -5.11 -0.97 19.46
N LEU A 59 -5.16 -1.76 18.38
CA LEU A 59 -4.28 -1.62 17.23
C LEU A 59 -4.87 -0.60 16.24
N SER A 60 -4.02 0.25 15.68
CA SER A 60 -4.39 1.01 14.48
C SER A 60 -4.34 0.13 13.23
N LEU A 61 -4.98 0.56 12.16
CA LEU A 61 -5.04 -0.25 10.95
C LEU A 61 -4.99 0.58 9.66
N SER A 62 -4.42 -0.03 8.63
CA SER A 62 -4.60 0.31 7.22
C SER A 62 -5.28 -0.83 6.47
N VAL A 63 -5.75 -0.53 5.27
CA VAL A 63 -6.32 -1.56 4.38
C VAL A 63 -5.64 -1.45 3.02
N HIS A 64 -4.97 -2.51 2.60
CA HIS A 64 -4.50 -2.66 1.24
C HIS A 64 -5.66 -3.07 0.34
N ALA A 65 -5.89 -2.30 -0.72
CA ALA A 65 -6.92 -2.55 -1.70
C ALA A 65 -6.74 -3.89 -2.43
N PRO A 66 -7.80 -4.42 -3.05
CA PRO A 66 -7.64 -5.51 -4.01
C PRO A 66 -6.71 -5.11 -5.15
N PHE A 67 -5.82 -6.02 -5.53
CA PHE A 67 -4.83 -5.79 -6.58
C PHE A 67 -4.84 -6.87 -7.67
N ALA A 68 -5.24 -8.10 -7.34
CA ALA A 68 -5.29 -9.19 -8.33
C ALA A 68 -6.36 -8.94 -9.40
N ASN A 69 -5.94 -8.94 -10.65
CA ASN A 69 -6.81 -8.68 -11.82
C ASN A 69 -7.51 -7.30 -11.79
N ILE A 70 -6.95 -6.35 -11.07
CA ILE A 70 -7.44 -4.97 -11.01
C ILE A 70 -6.65 -4.11 -12.00
N ASN A 71 -7.37 -3.39 -12.88
CA ASN A 71 -6.74 -2.40 -13.75
C ASN A 71 -7.70 -1.22 -14.05
N ILE A 72 -7.54 -0.13 -13.30
CA ILE A 72 -8.31 1.11 -13.47
C ILE A 72 -7.94 1.87 -14.76
N ALA A 73 -6.82 1.53 -15.40
CA ALA A 73 -6.35 2.11 -16.64
C ALA A 73 -6.68 1.25 -17.89
N SER A 74 -7.41 0.14 -17.72
CA SER A 74 -7.73 -0.75 -18.83
C SER A 74 -8.48 -0.03 -19.95
N PRO A 75 -8.03 -0.13 -21.22
CA PRO A 75 -8.79 0.34 -22.37
C PRO A 75 -10.14 -0.36 -22.52
N SER A 76 -10.26 -1.61 -22.08
CA SER A 76 -11.54 -2.32 -22.03
C SER A 76 -12.48 -1.70 -20.98
N PRO A 77 -13.65 -1.13 -21.39
CA PRO A 77 -14.59 -0.58 -20.44
C PRO A 77 -15.08 -1.61 -19.41
N THR A 78 -15.29 -2.85 -19.82
CA THR A 78 -15.76 -3.92 -18.94
C THR A 78 -14.78 -4.19 -17.80
N ILE A 79 -13.48 -4.37 -18.11
CA ILE A 79 -12.44 -4.60 -17.11
C ILE A 79 -12.31 -3.38 -16.20
N ARG A 80 -12.26 -2.18 -16.78
CA ARG A 80 -12.13 -0.94 -16.01
C ARG A 80 -13.30 -0.72 -15.05
N HIS A 81 -14.54 -0.91 -15.52
CA HIS A 81 -15.72 -0.78 -14.66
C HIS A 81 -15.75 -1.83 -13.55
N ALA A 82 -15.39 -3.08 -13.85
CA ALA A 82 -15.30 -4.14 -12.83
C ALA A 82 -14.25 -3.80 -11.77
N SER A 83 -13.07 -3.34 -12.19
CA SER A 83 -11.99 -2.90 -11.29
C SER A 83 -12.44 -1.75 -10.39
N LEU A 84 -13.00 -0.69 -10.97
CA LEU A 84 -13.49 0.46 -10.19
C LEU A 84 -14.64 0.08 -9.25
N LYS A 85 -15.54 -0.79 -9.68
CA LYS A 85 -16.62 -1.31 -8.82
C LYS A 85 -16.06 -2.04 -7.61
N ARG A 86 -15.08 -2.95 -7.83
CA ARG A 86 -14.45 -3.72 -6.75
C ARG A 86 -13.69 -2.82 -5.77
N LEU A 87 -12.94 -1.85 -6.26
CA LEU A 87 -12.21 -0.88 -5.44
C LEU A 87 -13.15 0.01 -4.61
N LYS A 88 -14.24 0.51 -5.21
CA LYS A 88 -15.25 1.29 -4.49
C LYS A 88 -15.96 0.48 -3.40
N GLN A 89 -16.20 -0.83 -3.63
CA GLN A 89 -16.72 -1.71 -2.59
C GLN A 89 -15.71 -1.90 -1.45
N SER A 90 -14.41 -2.02 -1.78
CA SER A 90 -13.34 -2.07 -0.79
C SER A 90 -13.34 -0.80 0.09
N ILE A 91 -13.36 0.38 -0.51
CA ILE A 91 -13.44 1.65 0.23
C ILE A 91 -14.66 1.68 1.17
N MET A 92 -15.84 1.25 0.68
CA MET A 92 -17.08 1.22 1.47
C MET A 92 -16.99 0.29 2.69
N PHE A 93 -16.38 -0.89 2.53
CA PHE A 93 -16.19 -1.82 3.64
C PHE A 93 -15.08 -1.36 4.58
N SER A 94 -13.99 -0.81 4.04
CA SER A 94 -12.87 -0.26 4.81
C SER A 94 -13.33 0.91 5.70
N ALA A 95 -14.19 1.78 5.21
CA ALA A 95 -14.75 2.89 5.98
C ALA A 95 -15.37 2.44 7.31
N GLN A 96 -15.95 1.24 7.36
CA GLN A 96 -16.52 0.70 8.58
C GLN A 96 -15.46 0.26 9.61
N LEU A 97 -14.23 0.07 9.20
CA LEU A 97 -13.07 -0.25 10.05
C LEU A 97 -12.34 1.00 10.54
N ASN A 98 -12.64 2.18 9.98
CA ASN A 98 -11.97 3.44 10.25
C ASN A 98 -10.43 3.36 10.10
N PRO A 99 -9.93 2.97 8.91
CA PRO A 99 -8.50 2.83 8.69
C PRO A 99 -7.81 4.19 8.66
N GLU A 100 -6.55 4.25 9.10
CA GLU A 100 -5.71 5.43 8.94
C GLU A 100 -5.46 5.72 7.45
N CYS A 101 -5.29 4.67 6.66
CA CYS A 101 -5.07 4.75 5.22
C CYS A 101 -5.67 3.55 4.48
N TRP A 102 -6.17 3.79 3.27
CA TRP A 102 -6.52 2.78 2.28
C TRP A 102 -5.55 2.88 1.12
N VAL A 103 -4.71 1.86 0.96
CA VAL A 103 -3.63 1.80 -0.03
C VAL A 103 -4.12 1.17 -1.32
N PHE A 104 -3.71 1.70 -2.48
CA PHE A 104 -4.05 1.10 -3.76
C PHE A 104 -2.95 1.30 -4.82
N HIS A 105 -2.87 0.36 -5.74
CA HIS A 105 -1.93 0.41 -6.85
C HIS A 105 -2.41 1.28 -8.01
N PRO A 106 -1.49 1.91 -8.77
CA PRO A 106 -1.81 2.56 -10.04
C PRO A 106 -2.31 1.56 -11.08
N GLY A 107 -2.92 2.07 -12.15
CA GLY A 107 -3.32 1.24 -13.28
C GLY A 107 -2.14 0.71 -14.07
N LEU A 108 -2.40 -0.37 -14.80
CA LEU A 108 -1.43 -1.05 -15.65
C LEU A 108 -1.55 -0.60 -17.11
N GLN A 109 -0.43 -0.43 -17.78
CA GLN A 109 -0.38 -0.28 -19.22
C GLN A 109 -0.69 -1.64 -19.87
N ASN A 110 -1.71 -1.68 -20.71
CA ASN A 110 -2.00 -2.86 -21.52
C ASN A 110 -1.36 -2.71 -22.89
N SER A 111 -0.36 -3.55 -23.19
CA SER A 111 0.36 -3.52 -24.46
C SER A 111 -0.50 -3.92 -25.66
N ALA A 112 -1.54 -4.73 -25.47
CA ALA A 112 -2.36 -5.28 -26.55
C ALA A 112 -3.54 -4.39 -26.96
N GLY A 113 -3.92 -3.37 -26.19
CA GLY A 113 -5.19 -2.69 -26.42
C GLY A 113 -5.18 -1.18 -26.27
N GLY A 114 -4.02 -0.54 -26.02
CA GLY A 114 -4.02 0.93 -25.86
C GLY A 114 -2.64 1.54 -25.78
N SER A 115 -2.52 2.76 -26.28
CA SER A 115 -1.30 3.55 -26.10
C SER A 115 -1.08 3.89 -24.63
N ARG A 116 0.18 4.10 -24.21
CA ARG A 116 0.51 4.60 -22.85
C ARG A 116 -0.29 5.88 -22.53
N SER A 117 -0.45 6.77 -23.49
CA SER A 117 -1.22 8.00 -23.32
C SER A 117 -2.70 7.75 -23.00
N LEU A 118 -3.34 6.77 -23.64
CA LEU A 118 -4.72 6.41 -23.34
C LEU A 118 -4.82 5.81 -21.94
N CYS A 119 -3.97 4.82 -21.61
CA CYS A 119 -3.95 4.20 -20.29
C CYS A 119 -3.68 5.23 -19.18
N TRP A 120 -2.78 6.18 -19.43
CA TRP A 120 -2.49 7.29 -18.52
C TRP A 120 -3.75 8.13 -18.22
N LYS A 121 -4.45 8.58 -19.27
CA LYS A 121 -5.71 9.35 -19.12
C LYS A 121 -6.78 8.56 -18.36
N LEU A 122 -6.88 7.25 -18.62
CA LEU A 122 -7.82 6.37 -17.92
C LEU A 122 -7.45 6.19 -16.47
N ASN A 123 -6.15 6.06 -16.15
CA ASN A 123 -5.64 6.01 -14.79
C ASN A 123 -6.05 7.26 -14.00
N LEU A 124 -5.79 8.45 -14.54
CA LEU A 124 -6.19 9.71 -13.91
C LEU A 124 -7.70 9.78 -13.64
N ARG A 125 -8.51 9.34 -14.60
CA ARG A 125 -9.99 9.28 -14.41
C ARG A 125 -10.36 8.29 -13.31
N GLY A 126 -9.75 7.11 -13.32
CA GLY A 126 -9.98 6.09 -12.30
C GLY A 126 -9.65 6.60 -10.90
N VAL A 127 -8.49 7.23 -10.73
CA VAL A 127 -8.07 7.82 -9.45
C VAL A 127 -9.05 8.91 -9.00
N LYS A 128 -9.50 9.80 -9.90
CA LYS A 128 -10.52 10.82 -9.57
C LYS A 128 -11.83 10.19 -9.06
N GLU A 129 -12.25 9.06 -9.66
CA GLU A 129 -13.43 8.33 -9.19
C GLU A 129 -13.23 7.68 -7.81
N LEU A 130 -12.04 7.15 -7.53
CA LEU A 130 -11.70 6.60 -6.22
C LEU A 130 -11.65 7.69 -5.16
N LEU A 131 -11.04 8.84 -5.44
CA LEU A 131 -11.03 10.01 -4.56
C LEU A 131 -12.45 10.48 -4.21
N LYS A 132 -13.34 10.54 -5.21
CA LYS A 132 -14.75 10.88 -4.96
C LYS A 132 -15.42 9.87 -4.04
N SER A 133 -15.13 8.58 -4.21
CA SER A 133 -15.67 7.53 -3.34
C SER A 133 -15.11 7.63 -1.92
N ALA A 134 -13.80 7.83 -1.79
CA ALA A 134 -13.12 7.97 -0.51
C ALA A 134 -13.66 9.15 0.30
N ARG A 135 -13.80 10.31 -0.32
CA ARG A 135 -14.42 11.50 0.32
C ARG A 135 -15.86 11.23 0.78
N LYS A 136 -16.66 10.51 -0.02
CA LYS A 136 -18.03 10.15 0.36
C LYS A 136 -18.08 9.30 1.63
N PHE A 137 -17.11 8.42 1.83
CA PHE A 137 -17.08 7.50 2.96
C PHE A 137 -16.13 7.93 4.09
N GLY A 138 -15.45 9.07 3.96
CA GLY A 138 -14.53 9.59 4.96
C GLY A 138 -13.26 8.75 5.12
N VAL A 139 -12.75 8.15 4.03
CA VAL A 139 -11.55 7.31 4.02
C VAL A 139 -10.38 8.07 3.42
N ASN A 140 -9.25 8.11 4.12
CA ASN A 140 -7.98 8.59 3.56
C ASN A 140 -7.43 7.55 2.59
N ILE A 141 -7.01 7.96 1.41
CA ILE A 141 -6.45 7.04 0.41
C ILE A 141 -5.04 7.45 -0.01
N ALA A 142 -4.20 6.47 -0.26
CA ALA A 142 -2.85 6.68 -0.77
C ALA A 142 -2.55 5.75 -1.94
N ILE A 143 -1.92 6.31 -2.97
CA ILE A 143 -1.46 5.56 -4.14
C ILE A 143 -0.02 5.12 -3.90
N GLU A 144 0.29 3.88 -4.26
CA GLU A 144 1.59 3.27 -4.02
C GLU A 144 2.51 3.41 -5.24
N ASN A 145 3.82 3.64 -5.03
CA ASN A 145 4.82 3.52 -6.07
C ASN A 145 5.05 2.05 -6.42
N ALA A 146 5.05 1.74 -7.71
CA ALA A 146 5.12 0.36 -8.18
C ALA A 146 6.52 -0.01 -8.72
N PRO A 147 6.89 -1.31 -8.70
CA PRO A 147 8.21 -1.75 -9.13
C PRO A 147 8.30 -2.03 -10.64
N ASP A 148 9.50 -1.97 -11.19
CA ASP A 148 9.85 -2.61 -12.45
C ASP A 148 9.99 -4.15 -12.25
N PRO A 149 9.85 -4.97 -13.29
CA PRO A 149 9.45 -4.66 -14.67
C PRO A 149 7.93 -4.65 -14.90
N PHE A 150 7.13 -4.66 -13.86
CA PHE A 150 5.67 -4.68 -14.00
C PHE A 150 5.17 -3.45 -14.79
N PRO A 151 4.13 -3.61 -15.65
CA PRO A 151 3.69 -2.55 -16.55
C PRO A 151 2.81 -1.50 -15.85
N PHE A 152 3.08 -1.15 -14.61
CA PHE A 152 2.41 -0.07 -13.91
C PHE A 152 2.72 1.31 -14.54
N LEU A 153 1.78 2.23 -14.39
CA LEU A 153 1.90 3.58 -14.96
C LEU A 153 2.68 4.54 -14.07
N LEU A 154 2.75 4.27 -12.78
CA LEU A 154 3.44 5.11 -11.79
C LEU A 154 4.54 4.29 -11.11
N LYS A 155 5.76 4.49 -11.55
CA LYS A 155 6.95 3.80 -11.03
C LYS A 155 8.06 4.79 -10.65
N SER A 156 8.26 5.79 -11.48
CA SER A 156 9.36 6.75 -11.34
C SER A 156 8.93 8.08 -10.75
N ILE A 157 9.90 8.81 -10.21
CA ILE A 157 9.73 10.19 -9.77
C ILE A 157 9.03 11.05 -10.84
N ASN A 158 9.43 10.92 -12.11
CA ASN A 158 8.87 11.70 -13.18
C ASN A 158 7.41 11.33 -13.46
N ASP A 159 7.04 10.02 -13.32
CA ASP A 159 5.64 9.61 -13.42
C ASP A 159 4.82 10.25 -12.29
N PHE A 160 5.32 10.28 -11.05
CA PHE A 160 4.61 10.86 -9.91
C PHE A 160 4.53 12.40 -9.98
N ARG A 161 5.58 13.10 -10.40
CA ARG A 161 5.53 14.56 -10.64
C ARG A 161 4.43 14.90 -11.64
N ARG A 162 4.48 14.28 -12.82
CA ARG A 162 3.47 14.44 -13.86
C ARG A 162 2.06 14.08 -13.37
N PHE A 163 1.94 13.00 -12.60
CA PHE A 163 0.66 12.52 -12.07
C PHE A 163 0.02 13.54 -11.13
N TYR A 164 0.75 14.06 -10.15
CA TYR A 164 0.21 15.06 -9.23
C TYR A 164 -0.06 16.40 -9.95
N GLU A 165 0.79 16.80 -10.89
CA GLU A 165 0.59 17.99 -11.72
C GLU A 165 -0.69 17.89 -12.55
N GLU A 166 -0.92 16.78 -13.28
CA GLU A 166 -2.10 16.58 -14.11
C GLU A 166 -3.39 16.34 -13.29
N LEU A 167 -3.30 15.85 -12.07
CA LEU A 167 -4.44 15.80 -11.14
C LEU A 167 -4.82 17.19 -10.63
N GLY A 168 -3.83 18.06 -10.40
CA GLY A 168 -4.02 19.41 -9.89
C GLY A 168 -4.78 19.40 -8.56
N GLU A 169 -5.75 20.31 -8.41
CA GLU A 169 -6.59 20.40 -7.19
C GLU A 169 -7.35 19.11 -6.86
N CYS A 170 -7.59 18.23 -7.86
CA CYS A 170 -8.23 16.95 -7.61
C CYS A 170 -7.38 16.05 -6.71
N ALA A 171 -6.06 16.25 -6.65
CA ALA A 171 -5.14 15.49 -5.80
C ALA A 171 -5.26 15.82 -4.30
N TYR A 172 -6.02 16.86 -3.93
CA TYR A 172 -6.23 17.18 -2.52
C TYR A 172 -6.76 15.96 -1.75
N GLY A 173 -6.06 15.59 -0.67
CA GLY A 173 -6.38 14.41 0.14
C GLY A 173 -5.94 13.07 -0.46
N LEU A 174 -5.13 13.07 -1.55
CA LEU A 174 -4.45 11.87 -2.03
C LEU A 174 -3.04 11.80 -1.47
N GLY A 175 -2.78 10.81 -0.62
CA GLY A 175 -1.45 10.51 -0.12
C GLY A 175 -0.63 9.63 -1.07
N LEU A 176 0.63 9.49 -0.74
CA LEU A 176 1.55 8.51 -1.31
C LEU A 176 1.84 7.43 -0.26
N THR A 177 1.61 6.17 -0.61
CA THR A 177 2.22 5.04 0.07
C THR A 177 3.58 4.83 -0.54
N PHE A 178 4.62 5.05 0.25
CA PHE A 178 5.98 4.85 -0.21
C PHE A 178 6.44 3.43 0.13
N ASP A 179 6.55 2.59 -0.92
CA ASP A 179 7.16 1.28 -0.79
C ASP A 179 8.66 1.38 -1.10
N VAL A 180 9.48 1.10 -0.07
CA VAL A 180 10.93 1.20 -0.16
C VAL A 180 11.54 0.06 -0.99
N GLY A 181 10.93 -1.11 -0.98
CA GLY A 181 11.38 -2.24 -1.81
C GLY A 181 11.18 -1.98 -3.30
N HIS A 182 10.03 -1.43 -3.66
CA HIS A 182 9.75 -1.00 -5.03
C HIS A 182 10.70 0.12 -5.48
N ALA A 183 10.94 1.09 -4.59
CA ALA A 183 11.88 2.17 -4.88
C ALA A 183 13.33 1.69 -4.98
N ASN A 184 13.73 0.62 -4.25
CA ASN A 184 15.04 -0.01 -4.36
C ASN A 184 15.26 -0.62 -5.74
N ILE A 185 14.25 -1.31 -6.30
CA ILE A 185 14.30 -1.89 -7.65
C ILE A 185 14.49 -0.79 -8.70
N ASN A 186 13.88 0.36 -8.49
CA ASN A 186 13.94 1.49 -9.41
C ASN A 186 15.13 2.45 -9.11
N GLU A 187 15.97 2.14 -8.10
CA GLU A 187 17.10 2.94 -7.65
C GLU A 187 16.72 4.38 -7.25
N GLN A 188 15.52 4.59 -6.66
CA GLN A 188 14.94 5.91 -6.41
C GLN A 188 14.50 6.13 -4.95
N ILE A 189 15.10 5.43 -3.97
CA ILE A 189 14.71 5.61 -2.56
C ILE A 189 14.89 7.06 -2.11
N ASP A 190 16.06 7.63 -2.31
CA ASP A 190 16.40 8.98 -1.87
C ASP A 190 15.54 10.01 -2.61
N ASP A 191 15.40 9.83 -3.92
CA ASP A 191 14.65 10.75 -4.77
C ASP A 191 13.18 10.88 -4.32
N PHE A 192 12.52 9.77 -3.98
CA PHE A 192 11.15 9.80 -3.47
C PHE A 192 11.04 10.57 -2.15
N LEU A 193 11.95 10.30 -1.21
CA LEU A 193 11.95 10.95 0.10
C LEU A 193 12.23 12.45 0.00
N GLU A 194 13.10 12.87 -0.93
CA GLU A 194 13.40 14.28 -1.16
C GLU A 194 12.29 15.05 -1.88
N ASN A 195 11.59 14.41 -2.82
CA ASN A 195 10.64 15.11 -3.68
C ASN A 195 9.17 14.98 -3.25
N PHE A 196 8.82 13.98 -2.44
CA PHE A 196 7.44 13.69 -2.06
C PHE A 196 7.23 13.53 -0.55
N SER A 197 8.13 14.07 0.28
CA SER A 197 8.03 14.01 1.74
C SER A 197 6.68 14.53 2.27
N ASP A 198 6.11 15.55 1.63
CA ASP A 198 4.82 16.15 1.97
C ASP A 198 3.60 15.30 1.54
N LYS A 199 3.81 14.28 0.69
CA LYS A 199 2.79 13.37 0.21
C LYS A 199 2.82 12.00 0.88
N ILE A 200 3.99 11.60 1.43
CA ILE A 200 4.15 10.29 2.06
C ILE A 200 3.33 10.24 3.35
N VAL A 201 2.27 9.43 3.34
CA VAL A 201 1.38 9.23 4.49
C VAL A 201 1.44 7.80 5.04
N HIS A 202 2.04 6.87 4.28
CA HIS A 202 2.16 5.47 4.61
C HIS A 202 3.44 4.90 4.03
N VAL A 203 4.07 3.95 4.70
CA VAL A 203 5.34 3.36 4.25
C VAL A 203 5.30 1.85 4.35
N HIS A 204 5.52 1.17 3.22
CA HIS A 204 5.75 -0.26 3.15
C HIS A 204 7.24 -0.57 3.20
N VAL A 205 7.60 -1.59 3.97
CA VAL A 205 8.99 -2.02 4.15
C VAL A 205 9.14 -3.52 3.94
N HIS A 206 9.90 -3.89 2.95
CA HIS A 206 10.41 -5.24 2.69
C HIS A 206 11.76 -5.14 2.00
N ASP A 207 12.54 -6.20 2.03
CA ASP A 207 13.86 -6.19 1.42
C ASP A 207 13.88 -6.91 0.06
N ASN A 208 14.83 -6.55 -0.77
CA ASN A 208 15.16 -7.21 -2.03
C ASN A 208 16.61 -6.86 -2.43
N PHE A 209 17.06 -7.38 -3.58
CA PHE A 209 18.39 -7.10 -4.12
C PHE A 209 18.40 -6.04 -5.22
N GLY A 210 17.31 -5.31 -5.43
CA GLY A 210 17.18 -4.33 -6.52
C GLY A 210 16.82 -4.94 -7.88
N GLU A 211 16.50 -6.22 -7.94
CA GLU A 211 16.21 -6.92 -9.20
C GLU A 211 14.75 -7.33 -9.34
N ASN A 212 14.16 -7.80 -8.25
CA ASN A 212 12.81 -8.37 -8.22
C ASN A 212 12.08 -7.97 -6.95
N ASP A 213 10.77 -7.84 -7.06
CA ASP A 213 9.87 -7.62 -5.95
C ASP A 213 9.66 -8.92 -5.14
N SER A 214 10.67 -9.27 -4.35
CA SER A 214 10.78 -10.56 -3.68
C SER A 214 10.27 -10.58 -2.25
N HIS A 215 9.85 -9.44 -1.69
CA HIS A 215 9.32 -9.30 -0.34
C HIS A 215 10.13 -10.05 0.73
N LEU A 216 11.46 -9.94 0.68
CA LEU A 216 12.34 -10.57 1.65
C LEU A 216 12.18 -9.92 3.03
N GLY A 217 12.58 -10.65 4.06
CA GLY A 217 12.69 -10.12 5.42
C GLY A 217 13.70 -8.96 5.49
N ILE A 218 13.49 -8.05 6.43
CA ILE A 218 14.39 -6.91 6.69
C ILE A 218 15.82 -7.39 6.96
N GLY A 219 16.78 -6.87 6.18
CA GLY A 219 18.21 -7.24 6.24
C GLY A 219 18.56 -8.55 5.54
N TYR A 220 17.68 -9.06 4.67
CA TYR A 220 17.94 -10.21 3.79
C TYR A 220 18.18 -9.82 2.33
N GLY A 221 18.15 -8.53 2.00
CA GLY A 221 18.49 -7.95 0.72
C GLY A 221 19.64 -6.96 0.84
N ASN A 222 19.61 -5.89 0.03
CA ASN A 222 20.67 -4.89 -0.05
C ASN A 222 20.25 -3.48 0.36
N ILE A 223 19.02 -3.28 0.86
CA ILE A 223 18.56 -1.96 1.31
C ILE A 223 19.35 -1.50 2.54
N ASN A 224 19.88 -0.27 2.49
CA ASN A 224 20.54 0.34 3.64
C ASN A 224 19.49 0.89 4.62
N TRP A 225 18.97 0.03 5.49
CA TRP A 225 17.91 0.33 6.46
C TRP A 225 18.24 1.48 7.39
N ARG A 226 19.49 1.56 7.89
CA ARG A 226 19.90 2.65 8.77
C ARG A 226 19.85 4.01 8.07
N ARG A 227 20.35 4.07 6.83
CA ARG A 227 20.25 5.28 6.00
C ARG A 227 18.79 5.65 5.74
N PHE A 228 17.98 4.70 5.33
CA PHE A 228 16.56 4.89 5.05
C PHE A 228 15.80 5.46 6.26
N LEU A 229 15.95 4.86 7.44
CA LEU A 229 15.29 5.33 8.66
C LEU A 229 15.78 6.74 9.07
N ASN A 230 17.06 7.04 8.88
CA ASN A 230 17.59 8.39 9.12
C ASN A 230 16.98 9.42 8.16
N MET A 231 16.71 9.05 6.92
CA MET A 231 16.04 9.95 5.96
C MET A 231 14.57 10.15 6.35
N LEU A 232 13.85 9.14 6.78
CA LEU A 232 12.49 9.27 7.30
C LEU A 232 12.43 10.18 8.54
N LYS A 233 13.42 10.06 9.46
CA LYS A 233 13.56 10.97 10.61
C LYS A 233 13.77 12.43 10.15
N LYS A 234 14.58 12.66 9.11
CA LYS A 234 14.85 14.02 8.58
C LYS A 234 13.63 14.69 7.96
N ILE A 235 12.75 13.92 7.33
CA ILE A 235 11.48 14.43 6.77
C ILE A 235 10.36 14.48 7.80
N ASN A 236 10.62 14.18 9.08
CA ASN A 236 9.66 14.12 10.18
C ASN A 236 8.49 13.17 9.90
N TYR A 237 8.75 12.02 9.27
CA TYR A 237 7.72 11.00 9.10
C TYR A 237 7.39 10.34 10.45
N GLU A 238 6.13 10.35 10.86
CA GLU A 238 5.66 9.80 12.14
C GLU A 238 4.72 8.59 11.99
N GLY A 239 4.35 8.24 10.76
CA GLY A 239 3.41 7.16 10.46
C GLY A 239 3.96 5.75 10.72
N ALA A 240 3.16 4.75 10.33
CA ALA A 240 3.51 3.33 10.43
C ALA A 240 4.56 2.94 9.39
N LEU A 241 5.51 2.09 9.81
CA LEU A 241 6.39 1.33 8.93
C LEU A 241 5.82 -0.09 8.82
N VAL A 242 5.11 -0.36 7.76
CA VAL A 242 4.35 -1.60 7.58
C VAL A 242 5.22 -2.65 6.91
N ILE A 243 5.55 -3.69 7.65
CA ILE A 243 6.36 -4.81 7.15
C ILE A 243 5.53 -5.66 6.21
N GLU A 244 5.94 -5.74 4.94
CA GLU A 244 5.31 -6.57 3.89
C GLU A 244 6.12 -7.82 3.52
N SER A 245 7.05 -8.21 4.36
CA SER A 245 7.81 -9.43 4.15
C SER A 245 6.89 -10.66 4.17
N VAL A 246 7.05 -11.56 3.19
CA VAL A 246 6.28 -12.81 3.13
C VAL A 246 6.99 -13.98 3.82
N ARG A 247 8.27 -13.79 4.20
CA ARG A 247 9.09 -14.73 4.94
C ARG A 247 9.84 -13.99 6.05
N ASN A 248 10.27 -14.72 7.08
CA ASN A 248 11.05 -14.17 8.21
C ASN A 248 10.38 -12.96 8.89
N VAL A 249 9.04 -12.97 8.98
CA VAL A 249 8.22 -11.85 9.45
C VAL A 249 8.59 -11.44 10.88
N GLU A 250 8.65 -12.41 11.81
CA GLU A 250 8.99 -12.12 13.21
C GLU A 250 10.41 -11.59 13.37
N GLU A 251 11.33 -12.06 12.55
CA GLU A 251 12.71 -11.55 12.55
C GLU A 251 12.77 -10.14 11.97
N SER A 252 12.00 -9.86 10.91
CA SER A 252 11.87 -8.52 10.34
C SER A 252 11.37 -7.52 11.38
N ILE A 253 10.36 -7.89 12.16
CA ILE A 253 9.84 -7.05 13.27
C ILE A 253 10.95 -6.75 14.28
N ARG A 254 11.67 -7.77 14.73
CA ARG A 254 12.77 -7.59 15.71
C ARG A 254 13.88 -6.71 15.17
N ARG A 255 14.30 -6.92 13.91
CA ARG A 255 15.37 -6.15 13.28
C ARG A 255 14.97 -4.68 13.10
N LEU A 256 13.77 -4.43 12.59
CA LEU A 256 13.30 -3.05 12.37
C LEU A 256 13.14 -2.32 13.71
N LYS A 257 12.62 -2.99 14.74
CA LYS A 257 12.52 -2.42 16.08
C LYS A 257 13.89 -2.00 16.62
N ASN A 258 14.88 -2.89 16.57
CA ASN A 258 16.25 -2.57 17.03
C ASN A 258 16.87 -1.41 16.26
N LEU A 259 16.56 -1.27 14.96
CA LEU A 259 17.01 -0.14 14.14
C LEU A 259 16.31 1.18 14.50
N LEU A 260 15.08 1.14 14.97
CA LEU A 260 14.34 2.34 15.41
C LEU A 260 14.81 2.85 16.78
N GLU A 261 15.26 1.93 17.64
CA GLU A 261 15.75 2.21 18.99
C GLU A 261 17.24 2.63 19.03
N SER A 262 17.98 2.42 17.91
CA SER A 262 19.41 2.78 17.79
C SER A 262 19.63 4.18 17.23
#